data_e39f7759b4137b9155d2043fe463ea23
#
_entry.id   e39f7759b4137b9155d2043fe463ea23
#
_cell.length_a   1.000
_cell.length_b   1.000
_cell.length_c   1.000
_cell.angle_alpha   90.00
_cell.angle_beta   90.00
_cell.angle_gamma   90.00
#
_symmetry.space_group_name_H-M   'P 1'
#
loop_
_entity.id
_entity.type
_entity.pdbx_description
1 polymer ?
#
loop_
_entity_poly.entity_id
_entity_poly.type
_entity_poly.pdbx_seq_one_letter_code
_entity_poly.pdbx_strand_id
1 'polypeptide(L)'
;MKQSPLSFFLFLIAAFSCGGVFVSLFSPQQVLANSSDGGRRYVAVTGNYSPDVALLYVLDQETQHLVVYEARGGASNSHELKLVGARNIELDTQLDGYNDKSDYSHKELERQFLKSGIIVEEQ
;
A
#
# COMPACT_ATOMS: atom_id res chain seq x y z
N MET A 1 17.53 -48.65 -25.63
CA MET A 1 16.23 -48.75 -24.88
C MET A 1 15.31 -47.71 -25.45
N LYS A 2 14.23 -48.11 -26.15
CA LYS A 2 13.21 -47.15 -26.63
C LYS A 2 12.33 -46.76 -25.46
N GLN A 3 12.47 -45.53 -24.98
CA GLN A 3 11.53 -44.98 -23.98
C GLN A 3 10.17 -44.82 -24.63
N SER A 4 9.13 -45.32 -23.95
CA SER A 4 7.78 -45.21 -24.47
C SER A 4 7.31 -43.73 -24.37
N PRO A 5 6.54 -43.24 -25.33
CA PRO A 5 6.02 -41.84 -25.30
C PRO A 5 5.22 -41.55 -24.02
N LEU A 6 4.62 -42.56 -23.43
CA LEU A 6 3.88 -42.46 -22.16
C LEU A 6 4.80 -42.12 -20.98
N SER A 7 6.01 -42.72 -20.92
CA SER A 7 6.99 -42.42 -19.88
C SER A 7 7.52 -40.99 -19.96
N PHE A 8 7.69 -40.47 -21.16
CA PHE A 8 8.11 -39.07 -21.38
C PHE A 8 7.03 -38.08 -20.93
N PHE A 9 5.76 -38.39 -21.21
CA PHE A 9 4.61 -37.55 -20.79
C PHE A 9 4.45 -37.50 -19.26
N LEU A 10 4.62 -38.65 -18.60
CA LEU A 10 4.60 -38.72 -17.13
C LEU A 10 5.73 -37.93 -16.47
N PHE A 11 6.91 -37.94 -17.06
CA PHE A 11 8.06 -37.15 -16.58
C PHE A 11 7.82 -35.63 -16.72
N LEU A 12 7.18 -35.21 -17.82
CA LEU A 12 6.81 -33.80 -18.04
C LEU A 12 5.79 -33.29 -17.02
N ILE A 13 4.77 -34.09 -16.71
CA ILE A 13 3.75 -33.74 -15.72
C ILE A 13 4.38 -33.65 -14.32
N ALA A 14 5.25 -34.59 -13.96
CA ALA A 14 5.95 -34.58 -12.68
C ALA A 14 6.87 -33.34 -12.53
N ALA A 15 7.58 -32.98 -13.58
CA ALA A 15 8.46 -31.80 -13.58
C ALA A 15 7.66 -30.48 -13.44
N PHE A 16 6.51 -30.40 -14.10
CA PHE A 16 5.62 -29.23 -14.00
C PHE A 16 5.01 -29.07 -12.60
N SER A 17 4.61 -30.19 -11.97
CA SER A 17 4.06 -30.20 -10.61
C SER A 17 5.11 -29.80 -9.57
N CYS A 18 6.34 -30.29 -9.67
CA CYS A 18 7.41 -29.90 -8.77
C CYS A 18 7.84 -28.43 -8.94
N GLY A 19 7.82 -27.89 -10.18
CA GLY A 19 8.15 -26.50 -10.46
C GLY A 19 7.16 -25.52 -9.81
N GLY A 20 5.86 -25.82 -9.84
CA GLY A 20 4.83 -24.99 -9.23
C GLY A 20 4.95 -24.88 -7.71
N VAL A 21 5.25 -26.00 -7.04
CA VAL A 21 5.48 -26.03 -5.59
C VAL A 21 6.76 -25.28 -5.21
N PHE A 22 7.81 -25.40 -6.01
CA PHE A 22 9.08 -24.72 -5.74
C PHE A 22 8.93 -23.19 -5.84
N VAL A 23 8.22 -22.68 -6.83
CA VAL A 23 7.95 -21.23 -6.96
C VAL A 23 7.15 -20.71 -5.77
N SER A 24 6.18 -21.47 -5.27
CA SER A 24 5.37 -21.06 -4.12
C SER A 24 6.17 -20.99 -2.82
N LEU A 25 7.19 -21.85 -2.65
CA LEU A 25 8.04 -21.88 -1.46
C LEU A 25 9.12 -20.78 -1.45
N PHE A 26 9.55 -20.33 -2.63
CA PHE A 26 10.59 -19.32 -2.78
C PHE A 26 10.09 -17.95 -3.25
N SER A 27 8.80 -17.82 -3.55
CA SER A 27 8.22 -16.49 -3.74
C SER A 27 8.33 -15.76 -2.42
N PRO A 28 9.03 -14.60 -2.37
CA PRO A 28 8.95 -13.76 -1.20
C PRO A 28 7.46 -13.46 -1.01
N GLN A 29 6.92 -13.87 0.12
CA GLN A 29 5.59 -13.39 0.52
C GLN A 29 5.71 -11.86 0.49
N GLN A 30 5.21 -11.26 -0.56
CA GLN A 30 4.86 -9.87 -0.51
C GLN A 30 3.81 -9.79 0.60
N VAL A 31 4.27 -9.43 1.77
CA VAL A 31 3.38 -8.95 2.81
C VAL A 31 2.73 -7.74 2.17
N LEU A 32 1.58 -7.97 1.55
CA LEU A 32 0.64 -6.92 1.21
C LEU A 32 0.20 -6.33 2.56
N ALA A 33 1.07 -5.47 3.10
CA ALA A 33 0.74 -4.57 4.18
C ALA A 33 -0.23 -3.53 3.62
N ASN A 34 -1.37 -3.99 3.16
CA ASN A 34 -2.41 -3.14 2.64
C ASN A 34 -3.78 -3.77 2.92
N SER A 35 -4.05 -4.01 4.20
CA SER A 35 -5.43 -4.16 4.61
C SER A 35 -5.96 -2.76 4.94
N SER A 36 -6.47 -2.06 3.94
CA SER A 36 -7.35 -0.93 4.17
C SER A 36 -8.73 -1.48 4.42
N ASP A 37 -9.19 -1.45 5.66
CA ASP A 37 -10.60 -1.68 5.96
C ASP A 37 -11.33 -0.34 5.87
N GLY A 38 -11.98 -0.11 4.73
CA GLY A 38 -12.79 1.07 4.47
C GLY A 38 -14.19 0.89 5.05
N GLY A 39 -14.35 1.08 6.35
CA GLY A 39 -15.66 1.29 6.97
C GLY A 39 -16.27 2.63 6.51
N ARG A 40 -17.59 2.83 6.76
CA ARG A 40 -18.26 4.10 6.41
C ARG A 40 -17.66 5.32 7.12
N ARG A 41 -17.06 5.14 8.29
CA ARG A 41 -16.51 6.22 9.11
C ARG A 41 -15.00 6.17 9.23
N TYR A 42 -14.46 4.98 9.49
CA TYR A 42 -13.03 4.84 9.74
C TYR A 42 -12.33 4.12 8.59
N VAL A 43 -11.19 4.64 8.18
CA VAL A 43 -10.23 3.98 7.30
C VAL A 43 -8.98 3.69 8.11
N ALA A 44 -8.56 2.43 8.13
CA ALA A 44 -7.35 2.00 8.81
C ALA A 44 -6.35 1.45 7.80
N VAL A 45 -5.10 1.91 7.88
CA VAL A 45 -4.01 1.45 7.01
C VAL A 45 -2.79 1.16 7.87
N THR A 46 -2.16 0.03 7.65
CA THR A 46 -0.90 -0.31 8.29
C THR A 46 0.28 -0.10 7.36
N GLY A 47 1.40 0.33 7.91
CA GLY A 47 2.67 0.45 7.19
C GLY A 47 3.83 -0.05 8.04
N ASN A 48 4.77 -0.75 7.41
CA ASN A 48 6.00 -1.14 8.09
C ASN A 48 6.95 0.06 8.16
N TYR A 49 7.41 0.37 9.37
CA TYR A 49 8.39 1.44 9.59
C TYR A 49 9.81 0.88 9.74
N SER A 50 9.94 -0.26 10.40
CA SER A 50 11.18 -1.02 10.54
C SER A 50 10.86 -2.50 10.76
N PRO A 51 11.84 -3.43 10.78
CA PRO A 51 11.58 -4.86 10.89
C PRO A 51 10.66 -5.27 12.04
N ASP A 52 10.72 -4.56 13.17
CA ASP A 52 9.95 -4.89 14.38
C ASP A 52 8.96 -3.79 14.77
N VAL A 53 8.71 -2.82 13.88
CA VAL A 53 7.83 -1.68 14.15
C VAL A 53 6.86 -1.49 13.01
N ALA A 54 5.57 -1.55 13.31
CA ALA A 54 4.50 -1.23 12.41
C ALA A 54 3.78 0.06 12.84
N LEU A 55 3.38 0.86 11.88
CA LEU A 55 2.52 2.01 12.08
C LEU A 55 1.10 1.67 11.63
N LEU A 56 0.13 2.07 12.43
CA LEU A 56 -1.29 2.02 12.11
C LEU A 56 -1.79 3.47 11.97
N TYR A 57 -2.23 3.80 10.78
CA TYR A 57 -2.91 5.07 10.50
C TYR A 57 -4.41 4.83 10.54
N VAL A 58 -5.13 5.64 11.33
CA VAL A 58 -6.59 5.60 11.41
C VAL A 58 -7.12 6.99 11.07
N LEU A 59 -7.92 7.05 10.00
CA LEU A 59 -8.60 8.25 9.55
C LEU A 59 -10.08 8.17 9.92
N ASP A 60 -10.56 9.13 10.69
CA ASP A 60 -11.99 9.38 10.86
C ASP A 60 -12.46 10.31 9.73
N GLN A 61 -13.25 9.77 8.81
CA GLN A 61 -13.74 10.49 7.64
C GLN A 61 -14.82 11.54 7.97
N GLU A 62 -15.54 11.37 9.09
CA GLU A 62 -16.56 12.32 9.51
C GLU A 62 -15.96 13.57 10.14
N THR A 63 -14.96 13.38 11.01
CA THR A 63 -14.34 14.47 11.76
C THR A 63 -13.01 14.92 11.18
N GLN A 64 -12.53 14.24 10.11
CA GLN A 64 -11.27 14.49 9.44
C GLN A 64 -10.06 14.47 10.38
N HIS A 65 -10.08 13.55 11.35
CA HIS A 65 -8.96 13.31 12.25
C HIS A 65 -8.15 12.13 11.82
N LEU A 66 -6.83 12.34 11.70
CA LEU A 66 -5.85 11.30 11.49
C LEU A 66 -5.16 10.97 12.82
N VAL A 67 -5.15 9.69 13.18
CA VAL A 67 -4.48 9.17 14.37
C VAL A 67 -3.44 8.14 13.93
N VAL A 68 -2.27 8.18 14.53
CA VAL A 68 -1.17 7.25 14.23
C VAL A 68 -0.75 6.52 15.48
N TYR A 69 -0.77 5.21 15.41
CA TYR A 69 -0.28 4.31 16.44
C TYR A 69 0.98 3.59 15.97
N GLU A 70 1.91 3.39 16.88
CA GLU A 70 3.09 2.55 16.70
C GLU A 70 2.88 1.24 17.45
N ALA A 71 3.00 0.12 16.75
CA ALA A 71 3.00 -1.20 17.33
C ALA A 71 4.42 -1.77 17.27
N ARG A 72 4.95 -2.17 18.42
CA ARG A 72 6.25 -2.83 18.53
C ARG A 72 6.08 -4.29 18.87
N GLY A 73 6.80 -5.16 18.15
CA GLY A 73 6.82 -6.60 18.35
C GLY A 73 8.26 -7.10 18.42
N GLY A 74 8.45 -8.41 18.49
CA GLY A 74 9.73 -9.09 18.31
C GLY A 74 10.47 -9.54 19.57
N ALA A 75 10.36 -8.89 20.70
CA ALA A 75 10.91 -9.37 21.98
C ALA A 75 9.80 -9.77 22.96
N SER A 76 10.10 -10.67 23.87
CA SER A 76 9.12 -11.30 24.77
C SER A 76 8.26 -10.34 25.62
N ASN A 77 8.63 -9.06 25.69
CA ASN A 77 7.94 -8.02 26.48
C ASN A 77 7.52 -6.81 25.65
N SER A 78 7.54 -6.89 24.31
CA SER A 78 7.31 -5.73 23.44
C SER A 78 5.99 -5.83 22.67
N HIS A 79 4.89 -6.06 23.37
CA HIS A 79 3.54 -5.89 22.83
C HIS A 79 3.00 -4.52 23.20
N GLU A 80 3.70 -3.47 22.78
CA GLU A 80 3.34 -2.10 23.09
C GLU A 80 2.60 -1.47 21.93
N LEU A 81 1.43 -0.91 22.19
CA LEU A 81 0.71 -0.05 21.29
C LEU A 81 0.80 1.38 21.81
N LYS A 82 1.49 2.24 21.09
CA LYS A 82 1.73 3.62 21.48
C LYS A 82 1.04 4.59 20.53
N LEU A 83 0.29 5.53 21.09
CA LEU A 83 -0.21 6.67 20.31
C LEU A 83 0.99 7.57 19.96
N VAL A 84 1.26 7.72 18.66
CA VAL A 84 2.35 8.58 18.15
C VAL A 84 1.87 10.01 17.99
N GLY A 85 0.66 10.19 17.46
CA GLY A 85 0.07 11.50 17.28
C GLY A 85 -1.36 11.44 16.76
N ALA A 86 -2.05 12.55 16.91
CA ALA A 86 -3.38 12.77 16.37
C ALA A 86 -3.48 14.20 15.85
N ARG A 87 -4.15 14.39 14.71
CA ARG A 87 -4.29 15.68 14.05
C ARG A 87 -5.59 15.78 13.28
N ASN A 88 -6.23 16.94 13.35
CA ASN A 88 -7.25 17.29 12.37
C ASN A 88 -6.58 17.68 11.07
N ILE A 89 -6.99 17.03 9.96
CA ILE A 89 -6.40 17.23 8.62
C ILE A 89 -7.34 18.00 7.69
N GLU A 90 -8.44 18.55 8.19
CA GLU A 90 -9.41 19.28 7.38
C GLU A 90 -8.75 20.40 6.56
N LEU A 91 -7.90 21.18 7.20
CA LEU A 91 -7.19 22.26 6.51
C LEU A 91 -6.03 21.75 5.64
N ASP A 92 -5.39 20.64 6.04
CA ASP A 92 -4.27 20.09 5.29
C ASP A 92 -4.72 19.58 3.92
N THR A 93 -5.92 19.00 3.84
CA THR A 93 -6.50 18.48 2.60
C THR A 93 -7.03 19.55 1.66
N GLN A 94 -7.12 20.79 2.12
CA GLN A 94 -7.54 21.94 1.32
C GLN A 94 -6.35 22.70 0.71
N LEU A 95 -5.15 22.30 1.01
CA LEU A 95 -3.95 22.95 0.48
C LEU A 95 -3.71 22.50 -0.97
N ASP A 96 -3.65 23.46 -1.89
CA ASP A 96 -3.27 23.21 -3.28
C ASP A 96 -1.77 22.88 -3.44
N GLY A 97 -0.98 23.20 -2.43
CA GLY A 97 0.44 22.89 -2.36
C GLY A 97 1.08 23.46 -1.11
N TYR A 98 1.85 22.64 -0.43
CA TYR A 98 2.66 23.04 0.73
C TYR A 98 4.00 22.35 0.66
N ASN A 99 5.11 23.15 0.66
CA ASN A 99 6.48 22.65 0.51
C ASN A 99 6.64 21.73 -0.72
N ASP A 100 5.87 22.02 -1.76
CA ASP A 100 5.88 21.30 -3.04
C ASP A 100 7.19 21.61 -3.78
N LYS A 101 7.95 20.57 -4.08
CA LYS A 101 9.22 20.61 -4.82
C LYS A 101 9.09 20.02 -6.23
N SER A 102 7.87 19.81 -6.70
CA SER A 102 7.61 19.38 -8.07
C SER A 102 7.99 20.48 -9.08
N ASP A 103 8.26 20.07 -10.32
CA ASP A 103 8.65 20.99 -11.39
C ASP A 103 7.54 21.98 -11.77
N TYR A 104 6.29 21.65 -11.47
CA TYR A 104 5.11 22.46 -11.78
C TYR A 104 4.22 22.62 -10.56
N SER A 105 3.87 23.86 -10.24
CA SER A 105 2.84 24.14 -9.23
C SER A 105 1.46 23.79 -9.76
N HIS A 106 0.47 23.62 -8.85
CA HIS A 106 -0.93 23.38 -9.23
C HIS A 106 -1.45 24.41 -10.25
N LYS A 107 -1.20 25.71 -10.02
CA LYS A 107 -1.62 26.79 -10.95
C LYS A 107 -0.96 26.73 -12.33
N GLU A 108 0.25 26.20 -12.40
CA GLU A 108 0.94 26.02 -13.69
C GLU A 108 0.37 24.84 -14.47
N LEU A 109 0.06 23.75 -13.79
CA LEU A 109 -0.61 22.60 -14.40
C LEU A 109 -2.01 22.96 -14.86
N GLU A 110 -2.79 23.67 -14.07
CA GLU A 110 -4.11 24.18 -14.44
C GLU A 110 -4.06 25.00 -15.73
N ARG A 111 -3.14 25.96 -15.80
CA ARG A 111 -2.95 26.77 -17.02
C ARG A 111 -2.55 25.95 -18.25
N GLN A 112 -1.73 24.92 -18.07
CA GLN A 112 -1.33 24.03 -19.16
C GLN A 112 -2.52 23.18 -19.63
N PHE A 113 -3.33 22.68 -18.71
CA PHE A 113 -4.51 21.88 -19.03
C PHE A 113 -5.60 22.69 -19.71
N LEU A 114 -5.82 23.93 -19.28
CA LEU A 114 -6.69 24.87 -19.98
C LEU A 114 -6.22 25.13 -21.42
N LYS A 115 -4.92 25.38 -21.62
CA LYS A 115 -4.34 25.62 -22.95
C LYS A 115 -4.43 24.39 -23.85
N SER A 116 -4.33 23.19 -23.31
CA SER A 116 -4.43 21.93 -24.07
C SER A 116 -5.86 21.47 -24.29
N GLY A 117 -6.86 22.15 -23.74
CA GLY A 117 -8.27 21.79 -23.84
C GLY A 117 -8.65 20.52 -23.04
N ILE A 118 -7.82 20.13 -22.08
CA ILE A 118 -8.10 18.97 -21.20
C ILE A 118 -9.17 19.36 -20.17
N ILE A 119 -9.10 20.58 -19.65
CA ILE A 119 -10.14 21.17 -18.79
C ILE A 119 -10.73 22.40 -19.47
N VAL A 120 -12.00 22.66 -19.22
CA VAL A 120 -12.72 23.83 -19.74
C VAL A 120 -13.04 24.72 -18.54
N GLU A 121 -12.82 26.03 -18.68
CA GLU A 121 -13.22 27.01 -17.67
C GLU A 121 -14.74 26.96 -17.52
N GLU A 122 -15.24 26.66 -16.33
CA GLU A 122 -16.67 26.79 -16.02
C GLU A 122 -17.04 28.29 -16.07
N GLN A 123 -17.95 28.64 -16.97
CA GLN A 123 -18.49 30.00 -17.12
C GLN A 123 -19.54 30.31 -16.07
#